data_6322d09d1dffba0dd8f7e52ee8631113
#
_entry.id   6322d09d1dffba0dd8f7e52ee8631113
#
_cell.length_a   1.000
_cell.length_b   1.000
_cell.length_c   1.000
_cell.angle_alpha   90.00
_cell.angle_beta   90.00
_cell.angle_gamma   90.00
#
_symmetry.space_group_name_H-M   'P 1'
#
loop_
_entity.id
_entity.type
_entity.pdbx_description
1 polymer ?
#
loop_
_entity_poly.entity_id
_entity_poly.type
_entity_poly.pdbx_seq_one_letter_code
_entity_poly.pdbx_strand_id
1 'polypeptide(L)'
;MNYFDERVRPFREYQHENQKAGELVVDYMMDYLGRIQNHNWSITVEEIRRHCERLLGISIPYEAFVSALLYDDYRVRHARTGDFINLSNRSVIAKLMRGEPVNRKSIVGDRILRCYDERGLDGNLFQKLPHVKPDKG
;
A
#
# COMPACT_ATOMS: atom_id res chain seq x y z
N MET A 1 2.44 28.10 -8.23
CA MET A 1 2.35 26.70 -7.79
C MET A 1 2.98 25.81 -8.85
N ASN A 2 3.89 24.96 -8.48
CA ASN A 2 4.54 24.13 -9.46
C ASN A 2 3.74 22.82 -9.67
N TYR A 3 4.15 22.08 -10.71
CA TYR A 3 3.44 20.87 -11.10
C TYR A 3 3.43 19.80 -9.98
N PHE A 4 4.53 19.70 -9.25
CA PHE A 4 4.62 18.74 -8.15
C PHE A 4 3.59 19.05 -7.08
N ASP A 5 3.44 20.33 -6.71
CA ASP A 5 2.49 20.73 -5.68
C ASP A 5 1.06 20.38 -6.08
N GLU A 6 0.71 20.54 -7.34
CA GLU A 6 -0.63 20.19 -7.79
C GLU A 6 -0.85 18.68 -7.75
N ARG A 7 0.14 17.90 -8.08
CA ARG A 7 0.02 16.44 -8.09
C ARG A 7 -0.11 15.86 -6.69
N VAL A 8 0.48 16.48 -5.69
CA VAL A 8 0.39 15.98 -4.31
C VAL A 8 -0.71 16.65 -3.49
N ARG A 9 -1.42 17.61 -4.07
CA ARG A 9 -2.49 18.31 -3.38
C ARG A 9 -3.60 17.38 -2.85
N PRO A 10 -4.09 16.39 -3.61
CA PRO A 10 -5.14 15.51 -3.08
C PRO A 10 -4.76 14.82 -1.78
N PHE A 11 -3.49 14.41 -1.64
CA PHE A 11 -3.03 13.80 -0.40
C PHE A 11 -2.94 14.82 0.72
N ARG A 12 -2.47 16.03 0.43
CA ARG A 12 -2.37 17.08 1.44
C ARG A 12 -3.75 17.47 1.96
N GLU A 13 -4.75 17.55 1.09
CA GLU A 13 -6.12 17.85 1.47
C GLU A 13 -6.68 16.71 2.33
N TYR A 14 -6.47 15.47 1.91
CA TYR A 14 -6.89 14.31 2.67
C TYR A 14 -6.25 14.30 4.06
N GLN A 15 -4.94 14.57 4.13
CA GLN A 15 -4.21 14.59 5.38
C GLN A 15 -4.70 15.70 6.29
N HIS A 16 -5.04 16.85 5.72
CA HIS A 16 -5.56 17.98 6.49
C HIS A 16 -6.93 17.65 7.10
N GLU A 17 -7.79 17.01 6.33
CA GLU A 17 -9.12 16.64 6.82
C GLU A 17 -9.10 15.45 7.76
N ASN A 18 -8.13 14.56 7.60
CA ASN A 18 -8.02 13.33 8.36
C ASN A 18 -6.59 13.14 8.84
N GLN A 19 -6.16 13.98 9.75
CA GLN A 19 -4.75 14.00 10.20
C GLN A 19 -4.23 12.63 10.64
N LYS A 20 -4.99 11.94 11.50
CA LYS A 20 -4.55 10.65 12.01
C LYS A 20 -4.46 9.61 10.88
N ALA A 21 -5.44 9.61 9.98
CA ALA A 21 -5.43 8.70 8.84
C ALA A 21 -4.24 9.01 7.91
N GLY A 22 -3.96 10.28 7.67
CA GLY A 22 -2.83 10.68 6.86
C GLY A 22 -1.50 10.24 7.46
N GLU A 23 -1.36 10.35 8.78
CA GLU A 23 -0.17 9.89 9.48
C GLU A 23 0.01 8.38 9.35
N LEU A 24 -1.07 7.62 9.46
CA LEU A 24 -1.02 6.17 9.28
C LEU A 24 -0.60 5.79 7.87
N VAL A 25 -1.11 6.49 6.87
CA VAL A 25 -0.73 6.23 5.48
C VAL A 25 0.78 6.45 5.31
N VAL A 26 1.31 7.54 5.83
CA VAL A 26 2.73 7.82 5.73
C VAL A 26 3.54 6.76 6.49
N ASP A 27 3.14 6.48 7.72
CA ASP A 27 3.92 5.56 8.57
C ASP A 27 3.93 4.12 8.05
N TYR A 28 2.79 3.64 7.56
CA TYR A 28 2.68 2.24 7.20
C TYR A 28 2.83 1.97 5.71
N MET A 29 2.49 2.97 4.87
CA MET A 29 2.69 2.74 3.47
C MET A 29 4.05 3.15 3.00
N MET A 30 4.42 4.35 3.34
CA MET A 30 5.64 4.95 2.77
C MET A 30 6.90 4.30 3.31
N ASP A 31 6.84 3.85 4.57
CA ASP A 31 8.02 3.26 5.19
C ASP A 31 8.20 1.78 4.83
N TYR A 32 7.12 1.08 4.51
CA TYR A 32 7.20 -0.37 4.36
C TYR A 32 7.03 -0.89 2.94
N LEU A 33 6.76 0.00 1.98
CA LEU A 33 6.78 -0.39 0.59
C LEU A 33 8.22 -0.29 0.09
N GLY A 34 8.81 -1.38 -0.23
CA GLY A 34 10.16 -1.36 -0.81
C GLY A 34 10.12 -0.88 -2.26
N ARG A 35 11.11 -0.08 -2.67
CA ARG A 35 11.18 0.42 -4.03
C ARG A 35 12.21 -0.34 -4.84
N ILE A 36 11.96 -0.49 -6.13
CA ILE A 36 12.92 -1.03 -7.08
C ILE A 36 13.05 -0.05 -8.24
N GLN A 37 13.96 -0.32 -9.15
CA GLN A 37 14.21 0.59 -10.25
C GLN A 37 13.08 0.57 -11.28
N ASN A 38 12.58 -0.60 -11.64
CA ASN A 38 11.55 -0.76 -12.64
C ASN A 38 10.16 -0.86 -12.03
N HIS A 39 9.13 -0.60 -12.83
CA HIS A 39 7.75 -0.74 -12.36
C HIS A 39 7.38 -2.21 -12.17
N ASN A 40 6.55 -2.46 -11.19
CA ASN A 40 6.06 -3.79 -10.93
C ASN A 40 4.71 -3.96 -11.61
N TRP A 41 4.68 -4.74 -12.68
CA TRP A 41 3.47 -4.94 -13.48
C TRP A 41 2.54 -6.03 -12.92
N SER A 42 2.91 -6.64 -11.80
CA SER A 42 2.12 -7.72 -11.20
C SER A 42 1.06 -7.22 -10.24
N ILE A 43 1.22 -6.02 -9.71
CA ILE A 43 0.34 -5.47 -8.68
C ILE A 43 -0.05 -4.06 -9.06
N THR A 44 -1.35 -3.78 -9.14
CA THR A 44 -1.82 -2.44 -9.46
C THR A 44 -1.86 -1.55 -8.23
N VAL A 45 -1.85 -0.24 -8.45
CA VAL A 45 -2.00 0.74 -7.38
C VAL A 45 -3.33 0.54 -6.66
N GLU A 46 -4.39 0.20 -7.39
CA GLU A 46 -5.69 -0.04 -6.78
C GLU A 46 -5.66 -1.22 -5.80
N GLU A 47 -4.97 -2.30 -6.16
CA GLU A 47 -4.82 -3.43 -5.25
C GLU A 47 -4.07 -3.05 -3.99
N ILE A 48 -3.00 -2.26 -4.13
CA ILE A 48 -2.23 -1.78 -2.99
C ILE A 48 -3.10 -0.89 -2.11
N ARG A 49 -3.87 0.01 -2.73
CA ARG A 49 -4.75 0.91 -1.99
C ARG A 49 -5.77 0.14 -1.14
N ARG A 50 -6.42 -0.85 -1.73
CA ARG A 50 -7.40 -1.67 -1.01
C ARG A 50 -6.76 -2.44 0.14
N HIS A 51 -5.55 -2.94 -0.09
CA HIS A 51 -4.80 -3.62 0.95
C HIS A 51 -4.51 -2.67 2.12
N CYS A 52 -4.08 -1.46 1.81
CA CYS A 52 -3.78 -0.47 2.84
C CYS A 52 -5.03 -0.02 3.59
N GLU A 53 -6.15 0.15 2.90
CA GLU A 53 -7.41 0.47 3.56
C GLU A 53 -7.78 -0.63 4.57
N ARG A 54 -7.62 -1.87 4.17
CA ARG A 54 -7.93 -3.00 5.05
C ARG A 54 -6.97 -3.09 6.23
N LEU A 55 -5.68 -2.91 5.94
CA LEU A 55 -4.65 -2.96 6.97
C LEU A 55 -4.82 -1.85 8.00
N LEU A 56 -5.12 -0.64 7.55
CA LEU A 56 -5.20 0.52 8.42
C LEU A 56 -6.60 0.77 8.97
N GLY A 57 -7.62 0.16 8.37
CA GLY A 57 -9.00 0.34 8.81
C GLY A 57 -9.53 1.73 8.51
N ILE A 58 -9.06 2.37 7.44
CA ILE A 58 -9.47 3.72 7.05
C ILE A 58 -9.83 3.73 5.58
N SER A 59 -10.55 4.75 5.16
CA SER A 59 -10.87 4.93 3.75
C SER A 59 -9.84 5.86 3.13
N ILE A 60 -9.28 5.48 2.00
CA ILE A 60 -8.27 6.28 1.31
C ILE A 60 -8.74 6.48 -0.14
N PRO A 61 -9.21 7.69 -0.49
CA PRO A 61 -9.62 7.96 -1.87
C PRO A 61 -8.48 7.70 -2.85
N TYR A 62 -8.80 7.21 -4.02
CA TYR A 62 -7.79 6.82 -5.01
C TYR A 62 -6.83 7.95 -5.34
N GLU A 63 -7.36 9.14 -5.58
CA GLU A 63 -6.53 10.28 -5.93
C GLU A 63 -5.58 10.67 -4.80
N ALA A 64 -6.04 10.58 -3.55
CA ALA A 64 -5.20 10.86 -2.41
C ALA A 64 -4.09 9.82 -2.28
N PHE A 65 -4.41 8.55 -2.56
CA PHE A 65 -3.42 7.47 -2.50
C PHE A 65 -2.33 7.65 -3.55
N VAL A 66 -2.70 7.92 -4.80
CA VAL A 66 -1.73 8.16 -5.87
C VAL A 66 -0.88 9.39 -5.54
N SER A 67 -1.51 10.43 -5.04
CA SER A 67 -0.82 11.65 -4.63
C SER A 67 0.19 11.38 -3.51
N ALA A 68 -0.17 10.52 -2.54
CA ALA A 68 0.73 10.14 -1.45
C ALA A 68 1.95 9.38 -1.98
N LEU A 69 1.75 8.49 -2.94
CA LEU A 69 2.85 7.77 -3.55
C LEU A 69 3.81 8.72 -4.26
N LEU A 70 3.29 9.72 -4.97
CA LEU A 70 4.11 10.72 -5.62
C LEU A 70 4.85 11.59 -4.61
N TYR A 71 4.19 11.93 -3.50
CA TYR A 71 4.81 12.69 -2.43
C TYR A 71 6.03 11.97 -1.84
N ASP A 72 5.96 10.62 -1.79
CA ASP A 72 7.04 9.80 -1.25
C ASP A 72 7.97 9.28 -2.35
N ASP A 73 7.99 9.96 -3.49
CA ASP A 73 8.91 9.68 -4.59
C ASP A 73 8.72 8.34 -5.28
N TYR A 74 7.55 7.72 -5.19
CA TYR A 74 7.26 6.58 -6.02
C TYR A 74 6.98 7.07 -7.44
N ARG A 75 7.33 6.24 -8.42
CA ARG A 75 7.06 6.56 -9.80
C ARG A 75 5.80 5.83 -10.22
N VAL A 76 4.76 6.57 -10.56
CA VAL A 76 3.49 6.02 -10.97
C VAL A 76 3.42 5.99 -12.49
N ARG A 77 3.09 4.82 -13.03
CA ARG A 77 2.91 4.67 -14.46
C ARG A 77 1.49 4.27 -14.77
N HIS A 78 0.83 5.07 -15.63
CA HIS A 78 -0.53 4.78 -16.06
C HIS A 78 -0.48 3.85 -17.27
N ALA A 79 -1.26 2.80 -17.25
CA ALA A 79 -1.35 1.87 -18.37
C ALA A 79 -2.81 1.49 -18.58
N ARG A 80 -3.07 0.79 -19.69
CA ARG A 80 -4.45 0.42 -20.01
C ARG A 80 -5.10 -0.42 -18.90
N THR A 81 -4.34 -1.28 -18.27
CA THR A 81 -4.87 -2.20 -17.28
C THR A 81 -4.86 -1.65 -15.85
N GLY A 82 -4.37 -0.46 -15.66
CA GLY A 82 -4.32 0.19 -14.35
C GLY A 82 -3.06 0.99 -14.15
N ASP A 83 -2.86 1.47 -12.94
CA ASP A 83 -1.68 2.21 -12.57
C ASP A 83 -0.72 1.30 -11.84
N PHE A 84 0.56 1.52 -12.03
CA PHE A 84 1.60 0.69 -11.43
C PHE A 84 2.70 1.56 -10.83
N ILE A 85 3.38 1.05 -9.82
CA ILE A 85 4.50 1.75 -9.20
C ILE A 85 5.72 0.82 -9.15
N ASN A 86 6.85 1.39 -8.79
CA ASN A 86 8.10 0.66 -8.65
C ASN A 86 8.17 -0.03 -7.28
N LEU A 87 7.24 -0.96 -7.04
CA LEU A 87 7.11 -1.69 -5.79
C LEU A 87 7.95 -2.97 -5.84
N SER A 88 8.71 -3.22 -4.79
CA SER A 88 9.47 -4.47 -4.69
C SER A 88 8.54 -5.63 -4.37
N ASN A 89 8.69 -6.74 -5.09
CA ASN A 89 7.98 -7.98 -4.77
C ASN A 89 8.47 -8.59 -3.45
N ARG A 90 9.59 -8.13 -2.93
CA ARG A 90 10.12 -8.60 -1.66
C ARG A 90 9.62 -7.78 -0.48
N SER A 91 8.88 -6.70 -0.73
CA SER A 91 8.33 -5.91 0.35
C SER A 91 7.34 -6.75 1.15
N VAL A 92 7.19 -6.42 2.43
CA VAL A 92 6.27 -7.15 3.31
C VAL A 92 4.84 -7.05 2.77
N ILE A 93 4.45 -5.87 2.31
CA ILE A 93 3.11 -5.67 1.80
C ILE A 93 2.86 -6.51 0.54
N ALA A 94 3.81 -6.55 -0.38
CA ALA A 94 3.66 -7.36 -1.58
C ALA A 94 3.54 -8.85 -1.25
N LYS A 95 4.32 -9.32 -0.28
CA LYS A 95 4.24 -10.72 0.15
C LYS A 95 2.88 -11.04 0.76
N LEU A 96 2.38 -10.16 1.61
CA LEU A 96 1.05 -10.37 2.22
C LEU A 96 -0.05 -10.38 1.15
N MET A 97 0.05 -9.50 0.18
CA MET A 97 -0.92 -9.45 -0.91
C MET A 97 -0.95 -10.73 -1.74
N ARG A 98 0.18 -11.42 -1.83
CA ARG A 98 0.24 -12.70 -2.54
C ARG A 98 -0.05 -13.91 -1.65
N GLY A 99 -0.36 -13.68 -0.38
CA GLY A 99 -0.59 -14.76 0.57
C GLY A 99 0.67 -15.48 1.00
N GLU A 100 1.83 -14.86 0.85
CA GLU A 100 3.09 -15.47 1.24
C GLU A 100 3.39 -15.23 2.71
N PRO A 101 4.12 -16.13 3.36
CA PRO A 101 4.45 -15.95 4.77
C PRO A 101 5.39 -14.77 4.97
N VAL A 102 5.20 -14.08 6.08
CA VAL A 102 6.00 -12.93 6.45
C VAL A 102 6.75 -13.24 7.73
N ASN A 103 8.04 -12.89 7.76
CA ASN A 103 8.85 -13.11 8.93
C ASN A 103 8.52 -12.10 10.03
N ARG A 104 7.84 -12.56 11.07
CA ARG A 104 7.45 -11.72 12.20
C ARG A 104 8.67 -11.26 13.03
N LYS A 105 9.83 -11.88 12.83
CA LYS A 105 11.02 -11.46 13.56
C LYS A 105 11.64 -10.20 12.95
N SER A 106 11.28 -9.86 11.71
CA SER A 106 11.77 -8.62 11.13
C SER A 106 10.98 -7.46 11.73
N ILE A 107 11.62 -6.30 11.87
CA ILE A 107 10.96 -5.11 12.43
C ILE A 107 9.74 -4.71 11.60
N VAL A 108 9.89 -4.70 10.28
CA VAL A 108 8.81 -4.31 9.38
C VAL A 108 7.67 -5.34 9.41
N GLY A 109 8.01 -6.63 9.35
CA GLY A 109 7.00 -7.69 9.40
C GLY A 109 6.22 -7.66 10.71
N ASP A 110 6.92 -7.48 11.83
CA ASP A 110 6.26 -7.41 13.13
C ASP A 110 5.29 -6.23 13.22
N ARG A 111 5.71 -5.06 12.76
CA ARG A 111 4.85 -3.88 12.81
C ARG A 111 3.60 -4.03 11.97
N ILE A 112 3.72 -4.55 10.77
CA ILE A 112 2.58 -4.72 9.88
C ILE A 112 1.62 -5.78 10.43
N LEU A 113 2.16 -6.89 10.92
CA LEU A 113 1.33 -7.96 11.48
C LEU A 113 0.64 -7.54 12.78
N ARG A 114 1.25 -6.64 13.55
CA ARG A 114 0.58 -6.08 14.72
C ARG A 114 -0.66 -5.27 14.33
N CYS A 115 -0.62 -4.57 13.19
CA CYS A 115 -1.80 -3.86 12.71
C CYS A 115 -2.94 -4.84 12.41
N TYR A 116 -2.63 -6.01 11.85
CA TYR A 116 -3.63 -7.04 11.64
C TYR A 116 -4.18 -7.54 12.96
N ASP A 117 -3.30 -7.80 13.93
CA ASP A 117 -3.72 -8.29 15.25
C ASP A 117 -4.63 -7.28 15.96
N GLU A 118 -4.25 -6.01 15.95
CA GLU A 118 -5.02 -4.95 16.58
C GLU A 118 -6.39 -4.76 15.98
N ARG A 119 -6.55 -5.09 14.70
CA ARG A 119 -7.82 -4.92 14.02
C ARG A 119 -8.61 -6.23 13.91
N GLY A 120 -8.13 -7.27 14.55
CA GLY A 120 -8.78 -8.58 14.48
C GLY A 120 -8.66 -9.23 13.10
N LEU A 121 -7.66 -8.83 12.32
CA LEU A 121 -7.44 -9.41 11.02
C LEU A 121 -6.40 -10.52 11.12
N ASP A 122 -6.56 -11.55 10.30
CA ASP A 122 -5.59 -12.63 10.25
C ASP A 122 -4.61 -12.30 9.14
N GLY A 123 -3.33 -12.46 9.39
CA GLY A 123 -2.31 -12.28 8.36
C GLY A 123 -2.52 -13.17 7.15
N ASN A 124 -3.28 -14.25 7.29
CA ASN A 124 -3.61 -15.13 6.17
C ASN A 124 -4.90 -14.70 5.46
N LEU A 125 -5.52 -13.61 5.88
CA LEU A 125 -6.78 -13.17 5.32
C LEU A 125 -6.69 -12.95 3.81
N PHE A 126 -5.59 -12.39 3.36
CA PHE A 126 -5.44 -12.08 1.94
C PHE A 126 -5.35 -13.31 1.05
N GLN A 127 -5.04 -14.44 1.59
CA GLN A 127 -5.03 -15.68 0.82
C GLN A 127 -6.44 -16.06 0.37
N LYS A 128 -7.46 -15.50 1.03
CA LYS A 128 -8.85 -15.82 0.71
C LYS A 128 -9.50 -14.76 -0.16
N LEU A 129 -8.78 -13.73 -0.55
CA LEU A 129 -9.34 -12.69 -1.38
C LEU A 129 -9.26 -13.06 -2.85
N PRO A 130 -10.21 -12.60 -3.66
CA PRO A 130 -10.23 -12.99 -5.08
C PRO A 130 -8.98 -12.66 -5.87
N HIS A 131 -8.29 -11.58 -5.53
CA HIS A 131 -7.09 -11.18 -6.25
C HIS A 131 -5.82 -11.87 -5.74
N VAL A 132 -5.91 -12.61 -4.65
CA VAL A 132 -4.78 -13.36 -4.14
C VAL A 132 -5.10 -14.81 -4.39
N LYS A 133 -4.35 -15.46 -5.24
CA LYS A 133 -4.65 -16.84 -5.60
C LYS A 133 -4.45 -17.74 -4.41
N PRO A 134 -5.45 -18.49 -4.04
CA PRO A 134 -5.30 -19.43 -2.95
C PRO A 134 -4.42 -20.56 -3.47
N ASP A 135 -3.94 -21.30 -2.57
CA ASP A 135 -3.06 -22.34 -2.96
C ASP A 135 -4.00 -23.32 -3.56
N LYS A 136 -3.71 -23.94 -4.57
CA LYS A 136 -4.50 -24.67 -5.16
C LYS A 136 -4.75 -25.70 -4.52
N GLY A 137 -5.10 -25.60 -4.01
CA GLY A 137 -5.54 -26.67 -3.24
C GLY A 137 -6.40 -27.40 -3.95
#